data_fe5326ec71d0c6f20e2025da50dec980
#
_entry.id   fe5326ec71d0c6f20e2025da50dec980
#
_cell.length_a   1.000
_cell.length_b   1.000
_cell.length_c   1.000
_cell.angle_alpha   90.00
_cell.angle_beta   90.00
_cell.angle_gamma   90.00
#
_symmetry.space_group_name_H-M   'P 1'
#
loop_
_entity.id
_entity.type
_entity.pdbx_description
1 polymer ?
#
loop_
_entity_poly.entity_id
_entity_poly.type
_entity_poly.pdbx_seq_one_letter_code
_entity_poly.pdbx_strand_id
1 'polypeptide(L)'
;ISDDDTRLRSRCGCNGCGSICGYYEYCERLIKYELRTWISRFMGMKHIIILGDGMADWPVKSLESRTLLQAAKTPYMDKLARMGRVGRLKTVADGFHPGSEVANMSVLGYDLPKVYEGRGPLEAASIGVDLKPGEMAMRCNIICIEGDAIKNHSAGHITTEKADVLVKYLQEHLGNERVRFHTGVQYRHLLVIKGGDKRIDCTPPHDVPLKPYRPLLVKPMAQIFQFVIFFTERLPIFVKNNIVK
;
A
#
# COMPACT_ATOMS: atom_id res chain seq x y z
N ILE A 1 30.62 -19.85 8.91
CA ILE A 1 29.45 -20.67 9.33
C ILE A 1 29.95 -21.40 10.57
N SER A 2 29.76 -20.83 11.73
CA SER A 2 30.28 -21.32 13.00
C SER A 2 29.16 -21.53 13.99
N ASP A 3 29.30 -22.51 14.80
CA ASP A 3 28.62 -23.11 15.97
C ASP A 3 27.51 -22.35 16.76
N ASP A 4 27.05 -21.20 16.33
CA ASP A 4 26.03 -20.41 17.06
C ASP A 4 24.58 -20.76 16.67
N ASP A 5 24.40 -21.51 15.59
CA ASP A 5 23.04 -21.86 15.07
C ASP A 5 22.37 -23.00 15.86
N THR A 6 23.17 -23.77 16.59
CA THR A 6 22.69 -24.91 17.42
C THR A 6 22.17 -24.46 18.77
N ARG A 7 22.64 -23.32 19.31
CA ARG A 7 22.18 -22.82 20.62
C ARG A 7 20.82 -22.08 20.59
N LEU A 8 20.38 -21.65 19.42
CA LEU A 8 19.10 -20.96 19.27
C LEU A 8 17.90 -21.92 19.16
N ARG A 9 18.15 -23.17 18.74
CA ARG A 9 17.08 -24.19 18.63
C ARG A 9 16.63 -24.79 19.97
N SER A 10 17.41 -24.68 21.03
CA SER A 10 17.12 -25.31 22.32
C SER A 10 16.27 -24.47 23.29
N ARG A 11 15.87 -23.24 22.91
CA ARG A 11 15.07 -22.34 23.77
C ARG A 11 13.61 -22.16 23.35
N CYS A 12 13.17 -22.72 22.25
CA CYS A 12 11.74 -22.76 21.87
C CYS A 12 11.13 -24.09 22.29
N GLY A 13 10.60 -24.14 23.51
CA GLY A 13 9.86 -25.29 24.03
C GLY A 13 8.45 -25.43 23.47
N CYS A 14 8.30 -25.44 22.15
CA CYS A 14 7.01 -25.65 21.50
C CYS A 14 7.05 -26.98 20.72
N ASN A 15 6.72 -28.06 21.40
CA ASN A 15 6.34 -29.30 20.74
C ASN A 15 4.92 -29.12 20.15
N GLY A 16 4.82 -29.09 18.84
CA GLY A 16 3.56 -29.43 18.15
C GLY A 16 2.75 -28.31 17.48
N CYS A 17 3.34 -27.14 17.17
CA CYS A 17 2.62 -26.15 16.36
C CYS A 17 3.38 -25.88 15.04
N GLY A 18 2.80 -26.35 13.92
CA GLY A 18 3.39 -26.23 12.59
C GLY A 18 3.49 -24.79 12.09
N SER A 19 4.66 -24.44 11.76
CA SER A 19 5.20 -23.60 10.67
C SER A 19 4.76 -22.16 10.41
N ILE A 20 3.77 -21.55 10.99
CA ILE A 20 3.40 -20.17 10.62
C ILE A 20 3.70 -19.14 11.74
N CYS A 21 3.52 -19.48 12.99
CA CYS A 21 3.78 -18.57 14.11
C CYS A 21 5.28 -18.30 14.34
N GLY A 22 6.13 -19.30 14.14
CA GLY A 22 7.59 -19.16 14.28
C GLY A 22 8.25 -18.27 13.21
N TYR A 23 7.63 -18.16 12.03
CA TYR A 23 8.16 -17.36 10.93
C TYR A 23 7.97 -15.85 11.17
N TYR A 24 6.86 -15.44 11.75
CA TYR A 24 6.57 -14.03 12.04
C TYR A 24 7.46 -13.48 13.16
N GLU A 25 7.61 -14.20 14.27
CA GLU A 25 8.53 -13.80 15.35
C GLU A 25 10.00 -13.80 14.91
N TYR A 26 10.37 -14.74 14.05
CA TYR A 26 11.72 -14.83 13.50
C TYR A 26 12.01 -13.65 12.54
N CYS A 27 11.07 -13.30 11.66
CA CYS A 27 11.22 -12.14 10.78
C CYS A 27 11.25 -10.80 11.55
N GLU A 28 10.40 -10.61 12.56
CA GLU A 28 10.46 -9.41 13.41
C GLU A 28 11.78 -9.30 14.18
N ARG A 29 12.30 -10.41 14.69
CA ARG A 29 13.59 -10.44 15.39
C ARG A 29 14.77 -10.21 14.45
N LEU A 30 14.76 -10.78 13.24
CA LEU A 30 15.79 -10.52 12.24
C LEU A 30 15.78 -9.06 11.80
N ILE A 31 14.61 -8.51 11.47
CA ILE A 31 14.49 -7.10 11.08
C ILE A 31 14.94 -6.19 12.23
N LYS A 32 14.53 -6.44 13.45
CA LYS A 32 14.97 -5.67 14.62
C LYS A 32 16.46 -5.87 14.95
N TYR A 33 17.00 -7.06 14.74
CA TYR A 33 18.42 -7.36 15.00
C TYR A 33 19.31 -6.78 13.89
N GLU A 34 18.97 -6.92 12.64
CA GLU A 34 19.71 -6.31 11.53
C GLU A 34 19.63 -4.78 11.55
N LEU A 35 18.44 -4.20 11.81
CA LEU A 35 18.34 -2.75 12.01
C LEU A 35 19.17 -2.26 13.22
N ARG A 36 19.16 -2.97 14.35
CA ARG A 36 19.97 -2.59 15.53
C ARG A 36 21.46 -2.73 15.28
N THR A 37 21.91 -3.79 14.62
CA THR A 37 23.33 -3.97 14.25
C THR A 37 23.76 -3.00 13.17
N TRP A 38 22.89 -2.67 12.23
CA TRP A 38 23.12 -1.63 11.23
C TRP A 38 23.22 -0.24 11.90
N ILE A 39 22.25 0.11 12.72
CA ILE A 39 22.24 1.39 13.47
C ILE A 39 23.45 1.49 14.40
N SER A 40 23.85 0.42 15.10
CA SER A 40 25.01 0.47 16.01
C SER A 40 26.35 0.60 15.28
N ARG A 41 26.49 0.09 14.06
CA ARG A 41 27.69 0.28 13.21
C ARG A 41 27.82 1.68 12.62
N PHE A 42 26.73 2.43 12.52
CA PHE A 42 26.66 3.76 11.93
C PHE A 42 26.32 4.86 12.93
N MET A 43 26.47 4.62 14.21
CA MET A 43 26.32 5.66 15.25
C MET A 43 27.31 6.80 15.00
N GLY A 44 26.81 7.86 14.36
CA GLY A 44 27.56 9.05 14.00
C GLY A 44 27.37 9.50 12.53
N MET A 45 26.93 8.63 11.61
CA MET A 45 26.69 9.00 10.23
C MET A 45 25.18 9.21 9.96
N LYS A 46 24.84 10.37 9.44
CA LYS A 46 23.46 10.66 9.02
C LYS A 46 23.29 10.26 7.55
N HIS A 47 22.25 9.47 7.28
CA HIS A 47 21.88 9.08 5.91
C HIS A 47 20.67 9.90 5.47
N ILE A 48 20.72 10.47 4.29
CA ILE A 48 19.64 11.26 3.70
C ILE A 48 19.33 10.67 2.34
N ILE A 49 18.08 10.26 2.13
CA ILE A 49 17.56 9.85 0.82
C ILE A 49 16.72 11.00 0.28
N ILE A 50 17.11 11.56 -0.86
CA ILE A 50 16.34 12.57 -1.58
C ILE A 50 15.74 11.89 -2.79
N LEU A 51 14.42 11.70 -2.79
CA LEU A 51 13.69 11.08 -3.87
C LEU A 51 13.11 12.15 -4.79
N GLY A 52 13.62 12.23 -6.01
CA GLY A 52 13.07 13.07 -7.07
C GLY A 52 11.96 12.32 -7.81
N ASP A 53 10.76 12.30 -7.25
CA ASP A 53 9.62 11.64 -7.85
C ASP A 53 9.16 12.38 -9.12
N GLY A 54 8.89 11.63 -10.20
CA GLY A 54 8.45 12.17 -11.48
C GLY A 54 9.52 12.95 -12.27
N MET A 55 10.80 12.90 -11.88
CA MET A 55 11.88 13.63 -12.58
C MET A 55 12.40 12.90 -13.83
N ALA A 56 12.22 11.57 -13.91
CA ALA A 56 12.62 10.81 -15.09
C ALA A 56 11.60 10.98 -16.21
N ASP A 57 12.08 11.27 -17.43
CA ASP A 57 11.23 11.45 -18.60
C ASP A 57 11.95 11.08 -19.88
N TRP A 58 11.23 11.01 -20.98
CA TRP A 58 11.73 10.76 -22.33
C TRP A 58 12.30 12.04 -22.95
N PRO A 59 13.23 11.92 -23.91
CA PRO A 59 13.71 13.07 -24.66
C PRO A 59 12.59 13.79 -25.42
N VAL A 60 12.54 15.11 -25.32
CA VAL A 60 11.50 15.96 -25.90
C VAL A 60 12.06 16.66 -27.15
N LYS A 61 11.38 16.56 -28.30
CA LYS A 61 11.84 17.16 -29.57
C LYS A 61 12.07 18.67 -29.47
N SER A 62 11.19 19.40 -28.80
CA SER A 62 11.29 20.84 -28.59
C SER A 62 12.49 21.27 -27.71
N LEU A 63 13.13 20.31 -27.03
CA LEU A 63 14.32 20.51 -26.21
C LEU A 63 15.57 19.88 -26.87
N GLU A 64 15.63 19.84 -28.19
CA GLU A 64 16.74 19.27 -28.94
C GLU A 64 17.01 17.80 -28.59
N SER A 65 15.93 17.04 -28.40
CA SER A 65 15.99 15.64 -27.98
C SER A 65 16.67 15.41 -26.63
N ARG A 66 16.67 16.40 -25.75
CA ARG A 66 17.09 16.27 -24.34
C ARG A 66 15.92 15.92 -23.45
N THR A 67 16.18 15.23 -22.35
CA THR A 67 15.22 15.05 -21.26
C THR A 67 15.04 16.38 -20.50
N LEU A 68 13.94 16.49 -19.73
CA LEU A 68 13.69 17.67 -18.89
C LEU A 68 14.85 17.94 -17.92
N LEU A 69 15.39 16.88 -17.30
CA LEU A 69 16.56 16.99 -16.40
C LEU A 69 17.82 17.47 -17.13
N GLN A 70 18.05 17.00 -18.36
CA GLN A 70 19.20 17.46 -19.17
C GLN A 70 19.05 18.92 -19.61
N ALA A 71 17.84 19.42 -19.77
CA ALA A 71 17.56 20.80 -20.15
C ALA A 71 17.53 21.76 -18.95
N ALA A 72 17.21 21.25 -17.77
CA ALA A 72 17.10 22.03 -16.55
C ALA A 72 18.49 22.47 -16.01
N LYS A 73 18.54 23.60 -15.35
CA LYS A 73 19.73 24.06 -14.63
C LYS A 73 19.75 23.43 -13.23
N THR A 74 20.55 22.41 -13.03
CA THR A 74 20.60 21.63 -11.78
C THR A 74 22.00 21.61 -11.14
N PRO A 75 22.61 22.79 -10.84
CA PRO A 75 24.03 22.88 -10.48
C PRO A 75 24.40 22.08 -9.23
N TYR A 76 23.51 21.96 -8.26
CA TYR A 76 23.77 21.20 -7.05
C TYR A 76 23.64 19.68 -7.28
N MET A 77 22.66 19.23 -8.05
CA MET A 77 22.53 17.83 -8.43
C MET A 77 23.71 17.40 -9.30
N ASP A 78 24.13 18.25 -10.26
CA ASP A 78 25.28 18.01 -11.10
C ASP A 78 26.57 17.92 -10.27
N LYS A 79 26.71 18.78 -9.25
CA LYS A 79 27.82 18.71 -8.31
C LYS A 79 27.87 17.40 -7.55
N LEU A 80 26.72 16.97 -7.00
CA LEU A 80 26.60 15.70 -6.27
C LEU A 80 26.91 14.51 -7.19
N ALA A 81 26.38 14.50 -8.42
CA ALA A 81 26.65 13.46 -9.39
C ALA A 81 28.15 13.35 -9.76
N ARG A 82 28.85 14.48 -9.88
CA ARG A 82 30.30 14.51 -10.15
C ARG A 82 31.15 14.06 -8.95
N MET A 83 30.69 14.35 -7.75
CA MET A 83 31.43 14.00 -6.52
C MET A 83 31.13 12.58 -6.02
N GLY A 84 29.97 12.06 -6.38
CA GLY A 84 29.47 10.79 -5.90
C GLY A 84 29.65 9.64 -6.89
N ARG A 85 28.89 8.60 -6.69
CA ARG A 85 28.76 7.48 -7.63
C ARG A 85 27.38 7.51 -8.25
N VAL A 86 27.30 7.33 -9.55
CA VAL A 86 26.05 7.30 -10.32
C VAL A 86 25.80 5.87 -10.80
N GLY A 87 24.56 5.45 -10.73
CA GLY A 87 24.14 4.12 -11.17
C GLY A 87 22.69 4.12 -11.64
N ARG A 88 22.22 2.97 -12.07
CA ARG A 88 20.82 2.71 -12.43
C ARG A 88 20.21 1.72 -11.43
N LEU A 89 19.04 2.05 -10.93
CA LEU A 89 18.27 1.19 -10.03
C LEU A 89 16.93 0.85 -10.69
N LYS A 90 16.60 -0.44 -10.75
CA LYS A 90 15.26 -0.90 -11.14
C LYS A 90 14.37 -0.84 -9.92
N THR A 91 13.54 0.18 -9.82
CA THR A 91 12.68 0.41 -8.65
C THR A 91 11.38 -0.39 -8.66
N VAL A 92 10.93 -0.84 -9.84
CA VAL A 92 9.77 -1.74 -9.97
C VAL A 92 10.28 -3.09 -10.46
N ALA A 93 10.23 -4.11 -9.62
CA ALA A 93 10.62 -5.46 -9.96
C ALA A 93 9.63 -6.07 -10.98
N ASP A 94 10.11 -7.08 -11.73
CA ASP A 94 9.25 -7.78 -12.70
C ASP A 94 8.06 -8.46 -12.00
N GLY A 95 6.88 -8.34 -12.59
CA GLY A 95 5.65 -8.87 -12.03
C GLY A 95 4.93 -7.97 -11.03
N PHE A 96 5.51 -6.82 -10.66
CA PHE A 96 4.85 -5.85 -9.79
C PHE A 96 4.19 -4.72 -10.58
N HIS A 97 3.04 -4.28 -10.10
CA HIS A 97 2.35 -3.10 -10.64
C HIS A 97 3.21 -1.84 -10.38
N PRO A 98 3.37 -0.95 -11.36
CA PRO A 98 4.09 0.31 -11.16
C PRO A 98 3.31 1.21 -10.19
N GLY A 99 3.81 1.31 -8.96
CA GLY A 99 3.24 2.12 -7.90
C GLY A 99 4.33 2.74 -7.03
N SER A 100 4.06 3.91 -6.46
CA SER A 100 5.03 4.62 -5.61
C SER A 100 5.42 3.78 -4.39
N GLU A 101 4.51 3.00 -3.83
CA GLU A 101 4.76 2.11 -2.70
C GLU A 101 5.78 1.01 -3.07
N VAL A 102 5.64 0.39 -4.23
CA VAL A 102 6.56 -0.63 -4.74
C VAL A 102 7.94 -0.01 -4.97
N ALA A 103 8.00 1.13 -5.65
CA ALA A 103 9.25 1.83 -5.95
C ALA A 103 9.95 2.30 -4.66
N ASN A 104 9.23 2.88 -3.71
CA ASN A 104 9.80 3.35 -2.45
C ASN A 104 10.34 2.21 -1.59
N MET A 105 9.62 1.09 -1.51
CA MET A 105 10.12 -0.10 -0.81
C MET A 105 11.39 -0.63 -1.46
N SER A 106 11.48 -0.66 -2.80
CA SER A 106 12.70 -1.05 -3.51
C SER A 106 13.87 -0.10 -3.22
N VAL A 107 13.64 1.21 -3.21
CA VAL A 107 14.66 2.22 -2.88
C VAL A 107 15.17 2.04 -1.45
N LEU A 108 14.29 1.64 -0.53
CA LEU A 108 14.64 1.36 0.87
C LEU A 108 15.28 -0.02 1.06
N GLY A 109 15.42 -0.83 0.00
CA GLY A 109 16.10 -2.11 0.04
C GLY A 109 15.25 -3.30 0.50
N TYR A 110 13.93 -3.19 0.49
CA TYR A 110 13.04 -4.31 0.81
C TYR A 110 13.01 -5.33 -0.32
N ASP A 111 13.00 -6.62 0.04
CA ASP A 111 12.81 -7.74 -0.89
C ASP A 111 11.29 -7.89 -1.19
N LEU A 112 10.83 -7.17 -2.20
CA LEU A 112 9.40 -7.09 -2.54
C LEU A 112 8.72 -8.45 -2.69
N PRO A 113 9.29 -9.44 -3.38
CA PRO A 113 8.69 -10.77 -3.50
C PRO A 113 8.39 -11.44 -2.15
N LYS A 114 9.13 -11.09 -1.11
CA LYS A 114 8.94 -11.66 0.23
C LYS A 114 8.04 -10.86 1.14
N VAL A 115 8.03 -9.53 0.99
CA VAL A 115 7.42 -8.66 2.01
C VAL A 115 6.24 -7.83 1.50
N TYR A 116 6.05 -7.70 0.18
CA TYR A 116 4.97 -6.89 -0.34
C TYR A 116 3.66 -7.67 -0.42
N GLU A 117 2.72 -7.31 0.42
CA GLU A 117 1.38 -7.90 0.51
C GLU A 117 0.28 -6.99 -0.07
N GLY A 118 0.66 -5.97 -0.86
CA GLY A 118 -0.26 -4.98 -1.40
C GLY A 118 -0.32 -3.69 -0.58
N ARG A 119 -1.18 -2.76 -1.00
CA ARG A 119 -1.31 -1.43 -0.36
C ARG A 119 -2.06 -1.47 0.97
N GLY A 120 -2.96 -2.43 1.17
CA GLY A 120 -3.79 -2.50 2.36
C GLY A 120 -3.00 -2.51 3.67
N PRO A 121 -2.02 -3.40 3.84
CA PRO A 121 -1.18 -3.42 5.05
C PRO A 121 -0.38 -2.14 5.26
N LEU A 122 0.10 -1.50 4.20
CA LEU A 122 0.83 -0.23 4.29
C LEU A 122 -0.08 0.91 4.74
N GLU A 123 -1.30 0.98 4.20
CA GLU A 123 -2.31 1.96 4.64
C GLU A 123 -2.73 1.70 6.10
N ALA A 124 -2.88 0.43 6.51
CA ALA A 124 -3.17 0.07 7.89
C ALA A 124 -2.08 0.59 8.85
N ALA A 125 -0.82 0.32 8.53
CA ALA A 125 0.32 0.79 9.31
C ALA A 125 0.37 2.32 9.39
N SER A 126 0.05 3.02 8.28
CA SER A 126 0.10 4.49 8.22
C SER A 126 -0.94 5.17 9.11
N ILE A 127 -2.08 4.53 9.37
CA ILE A 127 -3.14 5.04 10.24
C ILE A 127 -3.18 4.38 11.62
N GLY A 128 -2.15 3.59 11.97
CA GLY A 128 -2.00 2.94 13.27
C GLY A 128 -2.96 1.78 13.51
N VAL A 129 -3.42 1.11 12.46
CA VAL A 129 -4.27 -0.08 12.57
C VAL A 129 -3.40 -1.33 12.57
N ASP A 130 -3.35 -2.02 13.69
CA ASP A 130 -2.71 -3.32 13.84
C ASP A 130 -3.54 -4.42 13.19
N LEU A 131 -2.96 -5.09 12.19
CA LEU A 131 -3.55 -6.25 11.54
C LEU A 131 -3.17 -7.51 12.31
N LYS A 132 -4.18 -8.32 12.64
CA LYS A 132 -4.00 -9.61 13.29
C LYS A 132 -3.81 -10.73 12.25
N PRO A 133 -3.18 -11.85 12.62
CA PRO A 133 -3.11 -13.01 11.73
C PRO A 133 -4.50 -13.41 11.21
N GLY A 134 -4.60 -13.64 9.91
CA GLY A 134 -5.87 -13.98 9.25
C GLY A 134 -6.77 -12.77 8.93
N GLU A 135 -6.32 -11.55 9.15
CA GLU A 135 -7.00 -10.35 8.68
C GLU A 135 -6.44 -9.87 7.34
N MET A 136 -7.34 -9.47 6.45
CA MET A 136 -7.02 -8.85 5.17
C MET A 136 -7.37 -7.37 5.24
N ALA A 137 -6.43 -6.52 4.86
CA ALA A 137 -6.65 -5.09 4.73
C ALA A 137 -6.79 -4.67 3.28
N MET A 138 -7.78 -3.85 2.99
CA MET A 138 -8.03 -3.29 1.67
C MET A 138 -8.14 -1.77 1.75
N ARG A 139 -7.51 -1.08 0.82
CA ARG A 139 -7.78 0.34 0.64
C ARG A 139 -9.23 0.50 0.17
N CYS A 140 -9.98 1.32 0.87
CA CYS A 140 -11.37 1.63 0.61
C CYS A 140 -11.51 3.11 0.25
N ASN A 141 -11.99 3.44 -0.93
CA ASN A 141 -12.13 4.82 -1.38
C ASN A 141 -13.59 5.24 -1.43
N ILE A 142 -13.87 6.48 -0.99
CA ILE A 142 -15.14 7.15 -1.30
C ILE A 142 -15.01 7.75 -2.70
N ILE A 143 -15.95 7.41 -3.58
CA ILE A 143 -15.98 7.87 -4.98
C ILE A 143 -17.32 8.55 -5.29
N CYS A 144 -17.35 9.35 -6.33
CA CYS A 144 -18.57 9.94 -6.85
C CYS A 144 -19.04 9.17 -8.10
N ILE A 145 -20.29 8.71 -8.08
CA ILE A 145 -20.93 8.03 -9.21
C ILE A 145 -22.05 8.92 -9.73
N GLU A 146 -22.11 9.12 -11.05
CA GLU A 146 -23.19 9.81 -11.74
C GLU A 146 -23.79 8.88 -12.79
N GLY A 147 -25.08 8.62 -12.67
CA GLY A 147 -25.70 7.56 -13.45
C GLY A 147 -25.11 6.19 -13.12
N ASP A 148 -24.43 5.57 -14.06
CA ASP A 148 -23.74 4.28 -13.88
C ASP A 148 -22.21 4.41 -14.00
N ALA A 149 -21.68 5.63 -14.14
CA ALA A 149 -20.26 5.89 -14.39
C ALA A 149 -19.54 6.49 -13.17
N ILE A 150 -18.25 6.18 -13.04
CA ILE A 150 -17.36 6.79 -12.04
C ILE A 150 -17.06 8.22 -12.47
N LYS A 151 -17.77 9.18 -11.89
CA LYS A 151 -17.57 10.61 -12.19
C LYS A 151 -16.27 11.15 -11.61
N ASN A 152 -15.97 10.76 -10.38
CA ASN A 152 -14.79 11.25 -9.67
C ASN A 152 -14.31 10.23 -8.66
N HIS A 153 -13.03 9.85 -8.75
CA HIS A 153 -12.40 8.85 -7.89
C HIS A 153 -12.06 9.35 -6.49
N SER A 154 -12.13 10.67 -6.26
CA SER A 154 -11.82 11.31 -4.97
C SER A 154 -13.03 11.95 -4.31
N ALA A 155 -14.25 11.62 -4.75
CA ALA A 155 -15.50 12.21 -4.28
C ALA A 155 -15.48 13.76 -4.26
N GLY A 156 -14.91 14.38 -5.32
CA GLY A 156 -14.77 15.83 -5.42
C GLY A 156 -13.77 16.41 -4.41
N HIS A 157 -12.74 15.65 -4.05
CA HIS A 157 -11.76 16.00 -3.01
C HIS A 157 -12.42 16.18 -1.64
N ILE A 158 -13.28 15.24 -1.27
CA ILE A 158 -13.93 15.23 0.05
C ILE A 158 -12.90 15.44 1.17
N THR A 159 -13.22 16.30 2.14
CA THR A 159 -12.33 16.51 3.30
C THR A 159 -12.37 15.32 4.26
N THR A 160 -11.31 15.15 5.04
CA THR A 160 -11.22 14.05 6.01
C THR A 160 -12.37 14.08 7.02
N GLU A 161 -12.78 15.26 7.49
CA GLU A 161 -13.86 15.45 8.48
C GLU A 161 -15.21 14.97 7.93
N LYS A 162 -15.53 15.29 6.68
CA LYS A 162 -16.78 14.84 6.03
C LYS A 162 -16.73 13.34 5.75
N ALA A 163 -15.58 12.84 5.31
CA ALA A 163 -15.39 11.43 5.05
C ALA A 163 -15.46 10.60 6.33
N ASP A 164 -14.93 11.09 7.45
CA ASP A 164 -14.97 10.43 8.77
C ASP A 164 -16.41 10.15 9.21
N VAL A 165 -17.33 11.12 9.03
CA VAL A 165 -18.75 10.92 9.34
C VAL A 165 -19.33 9.74 8.53
N LEU A 166 -19.01 9.67 7.23
CA LEU A 166 -19.50 8.60 6.36
C LEU A 166 -18.90 7.25 6.74
N VAL A 167 -17.61 7.20 7.03
CA VAL A 167 -16.93 5.95 7.42
C VAL A 167 -17.42 5.44 8.76
N LYS A 168 -17.64 6.32 9.74
CA LYS A 168 -18.24 5.96 11.03
C LYS A 168 -19.67 5.43 10.87
N TYR A 169 -20.47 6.04 10.00
CA TYR A 169 -21.80 5.53 9.67
C TYR A 169 -21.71 4.12 9.04
N LEU A 170 -20.76 3.90 8.11
CA LEU A 170 -20.54 2.57 7.54
C LEU A 170 -20.13 1.56 8.62
N GLN A 171 -19.23 1.95 9.53
CA GLN A 171 -18.81 1.09 10.63
C GLN A 171 -19.99 0.72 11.55
N GLU A 172 -20.86 1.67 11.87
CA GLU A 172 -22.03 1.42 12.74
C GLU A 172 -23.05 0.48 12.09
N HIS A 173 -23.32 0.66 10.79
CA HIS A 173 -24.41 -0.07 10.12
C HIS A 173 -23.97 -1.36 9.42
N LEU A 174 -22.71 -1.47 9.05
CA LEU A 174 -22.17 -2.58 8.25
C LEU A 174 -20.96 -3.24 8.92
N GLY A 175 -20.32 -2.57 9.87
CA GLY A 175 -19.23 -3.12 10.67
C GLY A 175 -19.72 -4.24 11.60
N ASN A 176 -18.85 -5.21 11.82
CA ASN A 176 -19.09 -6.31 12.75
C ASN A 176 -17.74 -6.95 13.15
N GLU A 177 -17.76 -8.08 13.87
CA GLU A 177 -16.53 -8.79 14.31
C GLU A 177 -15.62 -9.24 13.15
N ARG A 178 -16.16 -9.37 11.93
CA ARG A 178 -15.42 -9.80 10.73
C ARG A 178 -15.03 -8.64 9.83
N VAL A 179 -15.75 -7.52 9.88
CA VAL A 179 -15.61 -6.40 8.96
C VAL A 179 -15.49 -5.11 9.73
N ARG A 180 -14.41 -4.38 9.52
CA ARG A 180 -14.15 -3.10 10.19
C ARG A 180 -13.74 -2.04 9.15
N PHE A 181 -14.31 -0.85 9.31
CA PHE A 181 -13.95 0.33 8.54
C PHE A 181 -13.14 1.27 9.42
N HIS A 182 -12.06 1.80 8.85
CA HIS A 182 -11.22 2.78 9.53
C HIS A 182 -11.07 4.02 8.67
N THR A 183 -11.24 5.17 9.29
CA THR A 183 -11.05 6.46 8.62
C THR A 183 -9.57 6.68 8.32
N GLY A 184 -9.28 7.01 7.09
CA GLY A 184 -7.97 7.45 6.65
C GLY A 184 -7.97 8.94 6.31
N VAL A 185 -7.35 9.32 5.20
CA VAL A 185 -7.20 10.73 4.79
C VAL A 185 -8.04 11.02 3.55
N GLN A 186 -8.87 12.06 3.62
CA GLN A 186 -9.74 12.49 2.53
C GLN A 186 -10.65 11.36 2.03
N TYR A 187 -10.55 10.98 0.76
CA TYR A 187 -11.33 9.90 0.15
C TYR A 187 -10.76 8.49 0.39
N ARG A 188 -9.62 8.37 1.05
CA ARG A 188 -8.87 7.11 1.24
C ARG A 188 -9.08 6.58 2.65
N HIS A 189 -9.63 5.41 2.76
CA HIS A 189 -9.96 4.74 4.02
C HIS A 189 -9.50 3.29 3.97
N LEU A 190 -9.67 2.57 5.06
CA LEU A 190 -9.28 1.19 5.18
C LEU A 190 -10.49 0.32 5.52
N LEU A 191 -10.58 -0.81 4.83
CA LEU A 191 -11.48 -1.92 5.14
C LEU A 191 -10.65 -3.11 5.60
N VAL A 192 -10.94 -3.63 6.78
CA VAL A 192 -10.31 -4.84 7.32
C VAL A 192 -11.34 -5.95 7.39
N ILE A 193 -10.99 -7.13 6.85
CA ILE A 193 -11.84 -8.31 6.79
C ILE A 193 -11.13 -9.49 7.45
N LYS A 194 -11.69 -10.03 8.52
CA LYS A 194 -11.21 -11.24 9.17
C LYS A 194 -11.55 -12.48 8.33
N GLY A 195 -10.55 -13.30 8.04
CA GLY A 195 -10.71 -14.48 7.18
C GLY A 195 -10.94 -14.11 5.70
N GLY A 196 -10.49 -12.93 5.26
CA GLY A 196 -10.52 -12.51 3.87
C GLY A 196 -9.51 -13.30 3.03
N ASP A 197 -9.81 -13.44 1.74
CA ASP A 197 -8.91 -14.07 0.76
C ASP A 197 -8.31 -12.99 -0.12
N LYS A 198 -6.97 -12.87 -0.13
CA LYS A 198 -6.24 -11.90 -0.94
C LYS A 198 -6.27 -12.18 -2.45
N ARG A 199 -6.79 -13.33 -2.86
CA ARG A 199 -7.01 -13.70 -4.27
C ARG A 199 -8.28 -13.04 -4.82
N ILE A 200 -8.34 -11.72 -4.76
CA ILE A 200 -9.43 -10.91 -5.31
C ILE A 200 -8.88 -9.96 -6.36
N ASP A 201 -9.68 -9.71 -7.37
CA ASP A 201 -9.35 -8.72 -8.38
C ASP A 201 -10.05 -7.39 -8.06
N CYS A 202 -9.26 -6.34 -7.97
CA CYS A 202 -9.72 -4.99 -7.63
C CYS A 202 -9.23 -4.00 -8.67
N THR A 203 -10.14 -3.29 -9.31
CA THR A 203 -9.79 -2.22 -10.24
C THR A 203 -9.71 -0.88 -9.50
N PRO A 204 -8.56 -0.20 -9.48
CA PRO A 204 -8.45 1.11 -8.85
C PRO A 204 -9.33 2.15 -9.55
N PRO A 205 -10.20 2.90 -8.83
CA PRO A 205 -11.12 3.85 -9.46
C PRO A 205 -10.45 4.97 -10.26
N HIS A 206 -9.21 5.32 -9.93
CA HIS A 206 -8.47 6.38 -10.65
C HIS A 206 -7.95 5.95 -12.02
N ASP A 207 -7.86 4.64 -12.29
CA ASP A 207 -7.43 4.10 -13.57
C ASP A 207 -8.59 3.98 -14.59
N VAL A 208 -9.82 4.15 -14.12
CA VAL A 208 -11.04 3.91 -14.91
C VAL A 208 -12.05 5.06 -14.81
N PRO A 209 -11.63 6.32 -14.99
CA PRO A 209 -12.55 7.45 -14.96
C PRO A 209 -13.60 7.32 -16.05
N LEU A 210 -14.83 7.75 -15.76
CA LEU A 210 -15.99 7.75 -16.64
C LEU A 210 -16.45 6.36 -17.12
N LYS A 211 -15.85 5.27 -16.66
CA LYS A 211 -16.31 3.93 -16.98
C LYS A 211 -17.48 3.50 -16.08
N PRO A 212 -18.37 2.62 -16.58
CA PRO A 212 -19.39 2.00 -15.75
C PRO A 212 -18.77 1.28 -14.54
N TYR A 213 -19.28 1.54 -13.34
CA TYR A 213 -18.70 0.98 -12.12
C TYR A 213 -19.08 -0.48 -11.87
N ARG A 214 -20.29 -0.92 -12.29
CA ARG A 214 -20.80 -2.27 -12.00
C ARG A 214 -19.90 -3.41 -12.48
N PRO A 215 -19.33 -3.39 -13.69
CA PRO A 215 -18.40 -4.41 -14.15
C PRO A 215 -17.07 -4.43 -13.38
N LEU A 216 -16.75 -3.31 -12.67
CA LEU A 216 -15.50 -3.09 -11.93
C LEU A 216 -15.61 -3.40 -10.45
N LEU A 217 -16.78 -3.85 -9.99
CA LEU A 217 -16.94 -4.33 -8.62
C LEU A 217 -16.00 -5.49 -8.34
N VAL A 218 -15.54 -5.58 -7.11
CA VAL A 218 -14.65 -6.64 -6.65
C VAL A 218 -15.24 -8.01 -7.00
N LYS A 219 -14.49 -8.81 -7.73
CA LYS A 219 -14.90 -10.16 -8.13
C LYS A 219 -14.23 -11.18 -7.23
N PRO A 220 -15.01 -12.00 -6.51
CA PRO A 220 -14.43 -13.10 -5.76
C PRO A 220 -13.92 -14.18 -6.73
N MET A 221 -12.73 -14.68 -6.47
CA MET A 221 -12.21 -15.84 -7.20
C MET A 221 -12.73 -17.19 -6.64
N ALA A 222 -13.53 -17.16 -5.56
CA ALA A 222 -14.17 -18.34 -4.97
C ALA A 222 -15.44 -17.94 -4.22
N GLN A 223 -16.34 -18.91 -4.01
CA GLN A 223 -17.69 -18.77 -3.42
C GLN A 223 -17.79 -18.14 -2.02
N ILE A 224 -16.66 -17.81 -1.38
CA ILE A 224 -16.59 -17.30 0.00
C ILE A 224 -17.04 -15.81 0.11
N PHE A 225 -17.24 -15.11 -1.01
CA PHE A 225 -17.38 -13.65 -1.05
C PHE A 225 -18.74 -13.08 -1.42
N GLN A 226 -19.82 -13.80 -1.20
CA GLN A 226 -21.16 -13.17 -1.27
C GLN A 226 -21.25 -11.90 -0.42
N PHE A 227 -20.43 -11.80 0.63
CA PHE A 227 -20.42 -10.68 1.55
C PHE A 227 -19.79 -9.40 0.93
N VAL A 228 -18.72 -9.51 0.14
CA VAL A 228 -18.07 -8.36 -0.51
C VAL A 228 -18.97 -7.82 -1.64
N ILE A 229 -19.65 -8.70 -2.38
CA ILE A 229 -20.61 -8.30 -3.45
C ILE A 229 -21.78 -7.54 -2.83
N PHE A 230 -22.37 -8.04 -1.75
CA PHE A 230 -23.44 -7.36 -1.04
C PHE A 230 -23.03 -5.97 -0.54
N PHE A 231 -21.77 -5.85 -0.13
CA PHE A 231 -21.20 -4.61 0.35
C PHE A 231 -21.01 -3.60 -0.80
N THR A 232 -20.48 -4.04 -1.93
CA THR A 232 -20.25 -3.17 -3.10
C THR A 232 -21.54 -2.80 -3.80
N GLU A 233 -22.58 -3.63 -3.76
CA GLU A 233 -23.90 -3.30 -4.32
C GLU A 233 -24.71 -2.29 -3.48
N ARG A 234 -24.57 -2.31 -2.16
CA ARG A 234 -25.27 -1.37 -1.26
C ARG A 234 -24.54 -0.04 -1.07
N LEU A 235 -23.23 -0.01 -1.19
CA LEU A 235 -22.45 1.22 -1.05
C LEU A 235 -22.84 2.32 -2.08
N PRO A 236 -23.00 2.00 -3.37
CA PRO A 236 -23.44 2.99 -4.35
C PRO A 236 -24.82 3.58 -4.05
N ILE A 237 -25.73 2.80 -3.50
CA ILE A 237 -27.08 3.24 -3.12
C ILE A 237 -27.02 4.21 -1.94
N PHE A 238 -26.14 3.96 -0.99
CA PHE A 238 -25.93 4.81 0.17
C PHE A 238 -25.34 6.17 -0.23
N VAL A 239 -24.30 6.18 -1.05
CA VAL A 239 -23.69 7.40 -1.59
C VAL A 239 -24.70 8.19 -2.43
N LYS A 240 -25.51 7.51 -3.24
CA LYS A 240 -26.51 8.15 -4.12
C LYS A 240 -27.66 8.79 -3.34
N ASN A 241 -28.11 8.18 -2.26
CA ASN A 241 -29.34 8.61 -1.58
C ASN A 241 -29.13 9.58 -0.41
N ASN A 242 -27.93 9.63 0.19
CA ASN A 242 -27.67 10.42 1.39
C ASN A 242 -26.66 11.56 1.24
N ILE A 243 -25.97 11.67 0.10
CA ILE A 243 -25.00 12.77 -0.16
C ILE A 243 -25.63 13.88 -1.04
N VAL A 244 -26.81 13.68 -1.60
CA VAL A 244 -27.51 14.63 -2.48
C VAL A 244 -28.63 15.37 -1.72
N LYS A 245 -28.42 15.68 -0.46
CA LYS A 245 -29.25 16.69 0.24
C LYS A 245 -28.36 17.70 0.97
#